data_eb33482e4ed920ac0f1e6d87035e4d40
#
_entry.id   eb33482e4ed920ac0f1e6d87035e4d40
#
_cell.length_a   1.000
_cell.length_b   1.000
_cell.length_c   1.000
_cell.angle_alpha   90.00
_cell.angle_beta   90.00
_cell.angle_gamma   90.00
#
_symmetry.space_group_name_H-M   'P 1'
#
loop_
_entity.id
_entity.type
_entity.pdbx_description
1 polymer ?
#
loop_
_entity_poly.entity_id
_entity_poly.type
_entity_poly.pdbx_seq_one_letter_code
_entity_poly.pdbx_strand_id
1 'polypeptide(L)'
;MRALKVGLVLLLWVFALTAQAALKFPELTGRVVDNAQMIEPAVREQLTQQLQAHEKATGEQLVVVTLPDLQGTDIADFGYQLGRYWGIGQKDKNNGALLIVARDDRKLRIEVGYGLEDRLTDAQSSVIINQVITPAFKTGNFSKGISDGVAAML
;
A
#
# COMPACT_ATOMS: atom_id res chain seq x y z
N MET A 1 -36.94 24.36 -28.50
CA MET A 1 -36.97 22.89 -28.39
C MET A 1 -35.61 22.26 -28.69
N ARG A 2 -34.95 22.62 -29.79
CA ARG A 2 -33.64 22.05 -30.13
C ARG A 2 -32.53 22.43 -29.12
N ALA A 3 -32.56 23.61 -28.54
CA ALA A 3 -31.62 24.07 -27.55
C ALA A 3 -31.71 23.30 -26.22
N LEU A 4 -32.89 22.84 -25.82
CA LEU A 4 -33.11 22.04 -24.62
C LEU A 4 -32.52 20.66 -24.73
N LYS A 5 -32.53 20.03 -25.91
CA LYS A 5 -31.92 18.72 -26.14
C LYS A 5 -30.40 18.78 -26.07
N VAL A 6 -29.78 19.83 -26.60
CA VAL A 6 -28.33 20.03 -26.53
C VAL A 6 -27.89 20.29 -25.11
N GLY A 7 -28.63 21.08 -24.32
CA GLY A 7 -28.36 21.33 -22.92
C GLY A 7 -28.43 20.06 -22.08
N LEU A 8 -29.37 19.17 -22.37
CA LEU A 8 -29.51 17.90 -21.65
C LEU A 8 -28.34 16.96 -21.92
N VAL A 9 -27.86 16.90 -23.17
CA VAL A 9 -26.70 16.07 -23.53
C VAL A 9 -25.42 16.58 -22.83
N LEU A 10 -25.22 17.89 -22.79
CA LEU A 10 -24.08 18.49 -22.07
C LEU A 10 -24.12 18.19 -20.57
N LEU A 11 -25.30 18.21 -19.95
CA LEU A 11 -25.46 17.87 -18.54
C LEU A 11 -25.11 16.41 -18.27
N LEU A 12 -25.47 15.49 -19.13
CA LEU A 12 -25.12 14.08 -19.02
C LEU A 12 -23.59 13.86 -19.10
N TRP A 13 -22.90 14.57 -19.96
CA TRP A 13 -21.44 14.51 -20.05
C TRP A 13 -20.76 15.02 -18.78
N VAL A 14 -21.23 16.09 -18.17
CA VAL A 14 -20.71 16.61 -16.91
C VAL A 14 -20.94 15.60 -15.79
N PHE A 15 -22.08 14.94 -15.75
CA PHE A 15 -22.36 13.87 -14.78
C PHE A 15 -21.42 12.68 -14.93
N ALA A 16 -21.10 12.26 -16.15
CA ALA A 16 -20.18 11.17 -16.42
C ALA A 16 -18.76 11.50 -15.92
N LEU A 17 -18.30 12.75 -16.07
CA LEU A 17 -17.01 13.20 -15.57
C LEU A 17 -16.96 13.27 -14.03
N THR A 18 -18.04 13.67 -13.38
CA THR A 18 -18.12 13.76 -11.93
C THR A 18 -18.34 12.40 -11.26
N ALA A 19 -18.72 11.37 -12.01
CA ALA A 19 -18.90 10.01 -11.50
C ALA A 19 -17.57 9.29 -11.21
N GLN A 20 -16.43 9.82 -11.66
CA GLN A 20 -15.12 9.27 -11.33
C GLN A 20 -14.74 9.69 -9.92
N ALA A 21 -15.04 8.83 -8.95
CA ALA A 21 -14.70 9.10 -7.56
C ALA A 21 -13.18 9.01 -7.35
N ALA A 22 -12.66 9.89 -6.51
CA ALA A 22 -11.30 9.81 -6.04
C ALA A 22 -11.11 8.53 -5.21
N LEU A 23 -9.88 8.00 -5.18
CA LEU A 23 -9.54 6.85 -4.35
C LEU A 23 -9.75 7.18 -2.88
N LYS A 24 -10.24 6.21 -2.14
CA LYS A 24 -10.38 6.32 -0.68
C LYS A 24 -9.20 5.59 -0.05
N PHE A 25 -8.46 6.31 0.78
CA PHE A 25 -7.32 5.74 1.49
C PHE A 25 -7.68 5.46 2.94
N PRO A 26 -7.17 4.35 3.53
CA PRO A 26 -7.36 4.11 4.95
C PRO A 26 -6.59 5.14 5.77
N GLU A 27 -7.02 5.34 7.01
CA GLU A 27 -6.32 6.18 7.95
C GLU A 27 -5.02 5.51 8.42
N LEU A 28 -3.95 6.27 8.56
CA LEU A 28 -2.68 5.77 9.09
C LEU A 28 -2.77 5.68 10.61
N THR A 29 -3.25 4.55 11.11
CA THR A 29 -3.47 4.33 12.55
C THR A 29 -2.24 3.81 13.28
N GLY A 30 -1.23 3.40 12.55
CA GLY A 30 0.02 2.85 13.11
C GLY A 30 0.91 2.33 12.00
N ARG A 31 1.93 1.58 12.36
CA ARG A 31 2.87 1.00 11.38
C ARG A 31 2.31 -0.23 10.67
N VAL A 32 1.24 -0.82 11.19
CA VAL A 32 0.53 -1.92 10.55
C VAL A 32 -0.95 -1.55 10.46
N VAL A 33 -1.44 -1.37 9.25
CA VAL A 33 -2.84 -1.02 8.97
C VAL A 33 -3.47 -2.22 8.27
N ASP A 34 -4.13 -3.08 9.04
CA ASP A 34 -4.66 -4.37 8.56
C ASP A 34 -6.14 -4.26 8.21
N ASN A 35 -6.46 -3.48 7.18
CA ASN A 35 -7.84 -3.24 6.77
C ASN A 35 -8.51 -4.48 6.17
N ALA A 36 -7.74 -5.39 5.59
CA ALA A 36 -8.29 -6.62 5.02
C ALA A 36 -8.36 -7.78 6.03
N GLN A 37 -7.93 -7.55 7.27
CA GLN A 37 -7.94 -8.57 8.34
C GLN A 37 -7.20 -9.84 7.93
N MET A 38 -5.98 -9.67 7.40
CA MET A 38 -5.13 -10.75 6.91
C MET A 38 -4.07 -11.17 7.92
N ILE A 39 -3.84 -10.40 8.97
CA ILE A 39 -2.76 -10.59 9.93
C ILE A 39 -3.37 -10.97 11.28
N GLU A 40 -2.89 -12.06 11.87
CA GLU A 40 -3.31 -12.45 13.22
C GLU A 40 -2.96 -11.34 14.23
N PRO A 41 -3.82 -11.11 15.25
CA PRO A 41 -3.60 -10.00 16.20
C PRO A 41 -2.24 -10.02 16.89
N ALA A 42 -1.74 -11.19 17.29
CA ALA A 42 -0.44 -11.33 17.94
C ALA A 42 0.71 -10.96 16.98
N VAL A 43 0.60 -11.35 15.71
CA VAL A 43 1.60 -11.03 14.69
C VAL A 43 1.55 -9.54 14.37
N ARG A 44 0.37 -8.96 14.27
CA ARG A 44 0.19 -7.53 14.04
C ARG A 44 0.87 -6.70 15.14
N GLU A 45 0.69 -7.07 16.39
CA GLU A 45 1.32 -6.39 17.52
C GLU A 45 2.84 -6.53 17.47
N GLN A 46 3.34 -7.72 17.18
CA GLN A 46 4.78 -7.98 17.05
C GLN A 46 5.40 -7.14 15.92
N LEU A 47 4.74 -7.09 14.76
CA LEU A 47 5.19 -6.28 13.63
C LEU A 47 5.18 -4.79 13.96
N THR A 48 4.16 -4.32 14.64
CA THR A 48 4.06 -2.92 15.06
C THR A 48 5.26 -2.54 15.93
N GLN A 49 5.59 -3.35 16.93
CA GLN A 49 6.73 -3.11 17.79
C GLN A 49 8.05 -3.16 17.03
N GLN A 50 8.21 -4.12 16.14
CA GLN A 50 9.40 -4.29 15.32
C GLN A 50 9.63 -3.08 14.41
N LEU A 51 8.57 -2.61 13.75
CA LEU A 51 8.66 -1.46 12.84
C LEU A 51 8.90 -0.15 13.59
N GLN A 52 8.28 0.02 14.75
CA GLN A 52 8.54 1.18 15.60
C GLN A 52 9.99 1.20 16.13
N ALA A 53 10.52 0.06 16.54
CA ALA A 53 11.90 -0.05 16.98
C ALA A 53 12.87 0.25 15.84
N HIS A 54 12.60 -0.24 14.65
CA HIS A 54 13.41 0.03 13.46
C HIS A 54 13.44 1.52 13.13
N GLU A 55 12.27 2.16 13.15
CA GLU A 55 12.16 3.61 12.90
C GLU A 55 12.93 4.42 13.93
N LYS A 56 12.82 4.04 15.21
CA LYS A 56 13.56 4.71 16.29
C LYS A 56 15.07 4.57 16.12
N ALA A 57 15.53 3.41 15.65
CA ALA A 57 16.96 3.14 15.49
C ALA A 57 17.55 3.78 14.22
N THR A 58 16.79 3.83 13.14
CA THR A 58 17.31 4.21 11.81
C THR A 58 16.66 5.47 11.23
N GLY A 59 15.49 5.86 11.72
CA GLY A 59 14.67 6.89 11.10
C GLY A 59 13.85 6.43 9.91
N GLU A 60 14.05 5.21 9.43
CA GLU A 60 13.30 4.66 8.29
C GLU A 60 11.86 4.34 8.68
N GLN A 61 10.90 4.86 7.93
CA GLN A 61 9.48 4.66 8.19
C GLN A 61 8.93 3.58 7.27
N LEU A 62 8.75 2.39 7.81
CA LEU A 62 8.22 1.24 7.11
C LEU A 62 6.81 0.94 7.63
N VAL A 63 5.86 0.82 6.72
CA VAL A 63 4.44 0.59 7.05
C VAL A 63 3.93 -0.59 6.24
N VAL A 64 3.15 -1.44 6.89
CA VAL A 64 2.41 -2.52 6.26
C VAL A 64 0.96 -2.11 6.15
N VAL A 65 0.37 -2.26 4.98
CA VAL A 65 -1.07 -2.03 4.78
C VAL A 65 -1.68 -3.19 4.02
N THR A 66 -2.78 -3.73 4.54
CA THR A 66 -3.63 -4.64 3.79
C THR A 66 -4.91 -3.94 3.41
N LEU A 67 -5.38 -4.19 2.20
CA LEU A 67 -6.55 -3.55 1.62
C LEU A 67 -7.51 -4.62 1.11
N PRO A 68 -8.82 -4.42 1.24
CA PRO A 68 -9.78 -5.34 0.61
C PRO A 68 -9.61 -5.38 -0.91
N ASP A 69 -9.43 -4.22 -1.54
CA ASP A 69 -9.24 -4.10 -2.98
C ASP A 69 -8.52 -2.80 -3.33
N LEU A 70 -8.19 -2.64 -4.60
CA LEU A 70 -7.50 -1.46 -5.15
C LEU A 70 -8.45 -0.44 -5.78
N GLN A 71 -9.74 -0.62 -5.63
CA GLN A 71 -10.76 0.30 -6.17
C GLN A 71 -10.62 0.50 -7.69
N GLY A 72 -10.23 -0.55 -8.42
CA GLY A 72 -10.06 -0.51 -9.87
C GLY A 72 -8.77 0.13 -10.34
N THR A 73 -7.86 0.48 -9.44
CA THR A 73 -6.60 1.14 -9.77
C THR A 73 -5.46 0.12 -9.78
N ASP A 74 -4.44 0.37 -10.58
CA ASP A 74 -3.18 -0.37 -10.58
C ASP A 74 -2.47 -0.21 -9.23
N ILE A 75 -1.88 -1.30 -8.72
CA ILE A 75 -1.25 -1.29 -7.39
C ILE A 75 -0.06 -0.32 -7.30
N ALA A 76 0.70 -0.15 -8.38
CA ALA A 76 1.81 0.79 -8.38
C ALA A 76 1.33 2.23 -8.23
N ASP A 77 0.26 2.58 -8.95
CA ASP A 77 -0.35 3.91 -8.87
C ASP A 77 -1.01 4.13 -7.51
N PHE A 78 -1.76 3.14 -7.03
CA PHE A 78 -2.38 3.21 -5.71
C PHE A 78 -1.33 3.41 -4.61
N GLY A 79 -0.26 2.63 -4.65
CA GLY A 79 0.82 2.70 -3.66
C GLY A 79 1.55 4.03 -3.67
N TYR A 80 1.82 4.57 -4.84
CA TYR A 80 2.42 5.89 -4.98
C TYR A 80 1.55 6.97 -4.35
N GLN A 81 0.26 6.96 -4.64
CA GLN A 81 -0.68 7.95 -4.10
C GLN A 81 -0.85 7.78 -2.59
N LEU A 82 -0.95 6.54 -2.11
CA LEU A 82 -1.10 6.27 -0.68
C LEU A 82 0.13 6.74 0.11
N GLY A 83 1.32 6.46 -0.39
CA GLY A 83 2.55 6.91 0.26
C GLY A 83 2.62 8.42 0.38
N ARG A 84 2.20 9.13 -0.64
CA ARG A 84 2.13 10.60 -0.61
C ARG A 84 1.03 11.11 0.31
N TYR A 85 -0.12 10.47 0.29
CA TYR A 85 -1.25 10.83 1.15
C TYR A 85 -0.89 10.70 2.63
N TRP A 86 -0.21 9.62 2.98
CA TRP A 86 0.25 9.39 4.35
C TRP A 86 1.51 10.18 4.73
N GLY A 87 2.23 10.70 3.75
CA GLY A 87 3.49 11.41 4.00
C GLY A 87 4.56 10.50 4.60
N ILE A 88 4.66 9.27 4.13
CA ILE A 88 5.59 8.27 4.66
C ILE A 88 7.03 8.67 4.32
N GLY A 89 7.92 8.54 5.31
CA GLY A 89 9.31 8.93 5.19
C GLY A 89 9.58 10.28 5.83
N GLN A 90 10.80 10.47 6.31
CA GLN A 90 11.20 11.76 6.84
C GLN A 90 11.29 12.78 5.71
N LYS A 91 10.81 13.99 5.97
CA LYS A 91 10.90 15.10 5.02
C LYS A 91 12.36 15.26 4.63
N ASP A 92 12.75 15.53 3.49
CA ASP A 92 14.11 15.69 2.98
C ASP A 92 14.92 14.40 2.81
N LYS A 93 14.51 13.28 3.47
CA LYS A 93 15.23 12.01 3.35
C LYS A 93 14.52 11.00 2.47
N ASN A 94 13.19 11.10 2.35
CA ASN A 94 12.36 10.16 1.59
C ASN A 94 12.66 8.70 1.93
N ASN A 95 12.89 8.41 3.22
CA ASN A 95 13.34 7.12 3.71
C ASN A 95 12.18 6.28 4.25
N GLY A 96 11.12 6.22 3.47
CA GLY A 96 9.93 5.43 3.79
C GLY A 96 9.69 4.31 2.80
N ALA A 97 8.98 3.28 3.22
CA ALA A 97 8.53 2.20 2.34
C ALA A 97 7.18 1.66 2.83
N LEU A 98 6.40 1.17 1.87
CA LEU A 98 5.11 0.52 2.13
C LEU A 98 5.15 -0.90 1.61
N LEU A 99 4.75 -1.86 2.44
CA LEU A 99 4.35 -3.17 1.96
C LEU A 99 2.83 -3.16 1.81
N ILE A 100 2.35 -3.24 0.58
CA ILE A 100 0.94 -3.15 0.24
C ILE A 100 0.44 -4.50 -0.20
N VAL A 101 -0.64 -4.97 0.42
CA VAL A 101 -1.31 -6.22 0.07
C VAL A 101 -2.76 -5.93 -0.26
N ALA A 102 -3.19 -6.19 -1.48
CA ALA A 102 -4.57 -6.09 -1.91
C ALA A 102 -5.17 -7.48 -1.97
N ARG A 103 -6.04 -7.80 -1.01
CA ARG A 103 -6.58 -9.16 -0.82
C ARG A 103 -7.34 -9.67 -2.04
N ASP A 104 -8.35 -8.95 -2.48
CA ASP A 104 -9.26 -9.44 -3.52
C ASP A 104 -8.61 -9.40 -4.90
N ASP A 105 -7.74 -8.43 -5.15
CA ASP A 105 -6.99 -8.30 -6.40
C ASP A 105 -5.84 -9.30 -6.48
N ARG A 106 -5.47 -9.92 -5.36
CA ARG A 106 -4.32 -10.83 -5.23
C ARG A 106 -3.03 -10.19 -5.76
N LYS A 107 -2.82 -8.94 -5.37
CA LYS A 107 -1.64 -8.15 -5.72
C LYS A 107 -0.92 -7.72 -4.45
N LEU A 108 0.39 -7.63 -4.56
CA LEU A 108 1.19 -7.03 -3.50
C LEU A 108 2.35 -6.27 -4.12
N ARG A 109 2.84 -5.27 -3.38
CA ARG A 109 3.90 -4.39 -3.85
C ARG A 109 4.67 -3.83 -2.68
N ILE A 110 5.96 -3.63 -2.88
CA ILE A 110 6.79 -2.83 -1.99
C ILE A 110 7.03 -1.48 -2.67
N GLU A 111 6.42 -0.45 -2.14
CA GLU A 111 6.61 0.92 -2.60
C GLU A 111 7.73 1.56 -1.81
N VAL A 112 8.79 2.01 -2.47
CA VAL A 112 10.02 2.46 -1.82
C VAL A 112 10.23 3.94 -2.09
N GLY A 113 10.44 4.69 -1.01
CA GLY A 113 10.81 6.11 -1.12
C GLY A 113 12.21 6.27 -1.71
N TYR A 114 12.41 7.39 -2.38
CA TYR A 114 13.63 7.66 -3.14
C TYR A 114 14.91 7.47 -2.29
N GLY A 115 14.87 7.87 -1.01
CA GLY A 115 16.02 7.75 -0.11
C GLY A 115 16.35 6.32 0.34
N LEU A 116 15.49 5.34 0.05
CA LEU A 116 15.75 3.92 0.38
C LEU A 116 16.06 3.06 -0.84
N GLU A 117 16.01 3.61 -2.06
CA GLU A 117 16.18 2.81 -3.28
C GLU A 117 17.54 2.12 -3.37
N ASP A 118 18.58 2.69 -2.78
CA ASP A 118 19.91 2.07 -2.77
C ASP A 118 20.00 0.85 -1.86
N ARG A 119 19.25 0.83 -0.78
CA ARG A 119 19.23 -0.28 0.18
C ARG A 119 18.16 -1.31 -0.16
N LEU A 120 16.98 -0.84 -0.53
CA LEU A 120 15.86 -1.69 -0.91
C LEU A 120 15.58 -1.46 -2.41
N THR A 121 16.38 -2.12 -3.23
CA THR A 121 16.32 -1.98 -4.69
C THR A 121 15.08 -2.65 -5.26
N ASP A 122 14.73 -2.31 -6.50
CA ASP A 122 13.64 -3.00 -7.21
C ASP A 122 13.90 -4.49 -7.31
N ALA A 123 15.14 -4.90 -7.56
CA ALA A 123 15.51 -6.30 -7.64
C ALA A 123 15.33 -7.02 -6.30
N GLN A 124 15.75 -6.41 -5.21
CA GLN A 124 15.55 -6.95 -3.86
C GLN A 124 14.07 -7.03 -3.50
N SER A 125 13.30 -6.00 -3.81
CA SER A 125 11.86 -5.99 -3.58
C SER A 125 11.17 -7.13 -4.35
N SER A 126 11.57 -7.35 -5.60
CA SER A 126 11.06 -8.45 -6.42
C SER A 126 11.38 -9.82 -5.82
N VAL A 127 12.60 -10.00 -5.31
CA VAL A 127 13.02 -11.25 -4.64
C VAL A 127 12.19 -11.48 -3.38
N ILE A 128 12.00 -10.45 -2.56
CA ILE A 128 11.19 -10.55 -1.33
C ILE A 128 9.76 -10.96 -1.68
N ILE A 129 9.15 -10.32 -2.68
CA ILE A 129 7.78 -10.63 -3.09
C ILE A 129 7.69 -12.05 -3.63
N ASN A 130 8.56 -12.44 -4.56
CA ASN A 130 8.41 -13.68 -5.29
C ASN A 130 8.95 -14.92 -4.55
N GLN A 131 9.94 -14.74 -3.68
CA GLN A 131 10.58 -15.85 -2.98
C GLN A 131 10.21 -15.98 -1.51
N VAL A 132 9.73 -14.92 -0.89
CA VAL A 132 9.40 -14.90 0.54
C VAL A 132 7.89 -14.81 0.77
N ILE A 133 7.24 -13.77 0.22
CA ILE A 133 5.84 -13.47 0.53
C ILE A 133 4.87 -14.36 -0.26
N THR A 134 5.00 -14.38 -1.57
CA THR A 134 4.06 -15.08 -2.45
C THR A 134 3.98 -16.58 -2.15
N PRO A 135 5.08 -17.32 -1.91
CA PRO A 135 4.96 -18.73 -1.57
C PRO A 135 4.14 -18.99 -0.30
N ALA A 136 4.29 -18.15 0.73
CA ALA A 136 3.50 -18.26 1.94
C ALA A 136 2.01 -17.94 1.68
N PHE A 137 1.73 -16.95 0.84
CA PHE A 137 0.37 -16.57 0.47
C PHE A 137 -0.34 -17.68 -0.30
N LYS A 138 0.38 -18.38 -1.16
CA LYS A 138 -0.19 -19.51 -1.92
C LYS A 138 -0.67 -20.65 -1.04
N THR A 139 -0.11 -20.80 0.16
CA THR A 139 -0.55 -21.79 1.14
C THR A 139 -1.54 -21.21 2.16
N GLY A 140 -1.97 -19.97 2.00
CA GLY A 140 -2.89 -19.30 2.91
C GLY A 140 -2.24 -18.73 4.17
N ASN A 141 -0.93 -18.74 4.28
CA ASN A 141 -0.18 -18.23 5.44
C ASN A 141 0.12 -16.74 5.30
N PHE A 142 -0.91 -15.91 5.36
CA PHE A 142 -0.77 -14.46 5.15
C PHE A 142 0.07 -13.80 6.25
N SER A 143 -0.19 -14.12 7.52
CA SER A 143 0.59 -13.58 8.64
C SER A 143 2.07 -13.91 8.51
N LYS A 144 2.40 -15.16 8.18
CA LYS A 144 3.77 -15.60 8.00
C LYS A 144 4.44 -14.88 6.83
N GLY A 145 3.75 -14.81 5.68
CA GLY A 145 4.27 -14.16 4.49
C GLY A 145 4.59 -12.69 4.72
N ILE A 146 3.69 -11.98 5.38
CA ILE A 146 3.89 -10.57 5.70
C ILE A 146 5.02 -10.40 6.72
N SER A 147 5.04 -11.22 7.77
CA SER A 147 6.08 -11.15 8.81
C SER A 147 7.46 -11.42 8.25
N ASP A 148 7.61 -12.48 7.45
CA ASP A 148 8.87 -12.83 6.81
C ASP A 148 9.29 -11.76 5.78
N GLY A 149 8.33 -11.20 5.05
CA GLY A 149 8.58 -10.12 4.12
C GLY A 149 9.10 -8.85 4.80
N VAL A 150 8.50 -8.48 5.91
CA VAL A 150 8.96 -7.34 6.72
C VAL A 150 10.38 -7.59 7.23
N ALA A 151 10.66 -8.77 7.75
CA ALA A 151 12.00 -9.12 8.22
C ALA A 151 13.04 -8.96 7.10
N ALA A 152 12.70 -9.37 5.89
CA ALA A 152 13.58 -9.23 4.74
C ALA A 152 13.76 -7.78 4.28
N MET A 153 12.77 -6.91 4.52
CA MET A 153 12.87 -5.48 4.22
C MET A 153 13.76 -4.72 5.21
N LEU A 154 13.85 -5.19 6.42
CA LEU A 154 14.66 -4.56 7.47
C LEU A 154 16.13 -4.97 7.32
#